data_7f199ce7a82acc9ebd8a37f0b209edeb
#
_entry.id   7f199ce7a82acc9ebd8a37f0b209edeb
#
_cell.length_a   1.000
_cell.length_b   1.000
_cell.length_c   1.000
_cell.angle_alpha   90.00
_cell.angle_beta   90.00
_cell.angle_gamma   90.00
#
_symmetry.space_group_name_H-M   'P 1'
#
loop_
_entity.id
_entity.type
_entity.pdbx_description
1 polymer ?
#
loop_
_entity_poly.entity_id
_entity_poly.type
_entity_poly.pdbx_seq_one_letter_code
_entity_poly.pdbx_strand_id
1 'polypeptide(L)'
;MASRRQNAYSFVQKGIKPMDDKTRTELEAAAFRRLIEHLRERTDVQNIDLMNLAGFCRNCLSNWVKEAADQKGIPLSKDQSREAVYGMPYEEWKAKHQGT
;
A
#
# COMPACT_ATOMS: atom_id res chain seq x y z
N MET A 1 4.33 -15.36 -2.63
CA MET A 1 4.51 -14.16 -1.82
C MET A 1 4.59 -14.44 -0.34
N ALA A 2 3.93 -15.48 0.14
CA ALA A 2 3.98 -15.84 1.56
C ALA A 2 5.40 -16.12 2.03
N SER A 3 6.23 -16.75 1.21
CA SER A 3 7.60 -17.09 1.59
C SER A 3 8.43 -15.83 1.84
N ARG A 4 8.20 -14.81 1.05
CA ARG A 4 8.93 -13.55 1.20
C ARG A 4 8.57 -12.87 2.52
N ARG A 5 7.30 -12.92 2.90
CA ARG A 5 6.83 -12.33 4.14
C ARG A 5 7.40 -13.08 5.33
N GLN A 6 7.46 -14.40 5.25
CA GLN A 6 8.05 -15.19 6.32
C GLN A 6 9.51 -14.85 6.51
N ASN A 7 10.24 -14.64 5.43
CA ASN A 7 11.64 -14.26 5.53
C ASN A 7 11.81 -12.92 6.24
N ALA A 8 10.89 -11.98 6.02
CA ALA A 8 10.95 -10.68 6.64
C ALA A 8 10.86 -10.76 8.16
N TYR A 9 10.21 -11.80 8.69
CA TYR A 9 10.01 -11.94 10.13
C TYR A 9 10.87 -13.04 10.76
N SER A 10 11.76 -13.65 9.99
CA SER A 10 12.53 -14.78 10.49
C SER A 10 13.50 -14.42 11.60
N PHE A 11 13.94 -13.16 11.66
CA PHE A 11 14.90 -12.73 12.67
C PHE A 11 14.35 -12.83 14.09
N VAL A 12 13.04 -12.85 14.27
CA VAL A 12 12.46 -12.93 15.62
C VAL A 12 12.77 -14.26 16.30
N GLN A 13 13.25 -15.23 15.53
CA GLN A 13 13.59 -16.53 16.09
C GLN A 13 14.80 -16.49 17.01
N LYS A 14 15.53 -15.39 17.05
CA LYS A 14 16.73 -15.28 17.90
C LYS A 14 16.37 -14.84 19.31
N GLY A 15 15.45 -15.56 19.94
CA GLY A 15 15.08 -15.32 21.33
C GLY A 15 13.94 -14.35 21.52
N ILE A 16 13.42 -13.76 20.46
CA ILE A 16 12.29 -12.86 20.53
C ILE A 16 11.04 -13.68 20.23
N LYS A 17 9.99 -13.44 21.02
CA LYS A 17 8.73 -14.11 20.81
C LYS A 17 8.19 -13.84 19.42
N PRO A 18 7.81 -14.86 18.63
CA PRO A 18 7.18 -14.61 17.35
C PRO A 18 5.85 -13.88 17.51
N MET A 19 5.56 -12.98 16.59
CA MET A 19 4.27 -12.31 16.57
C MET A 19 3.19 -13.29 16.11
N ASP A 20 2.01 -13.21 16.73
CA ASP A 20 0.87 -13.96 16.20
C ASP A 20 0.33 -13.26 14.95
N ASP A 21 -0.54 -13.96 14.24
CA ASP A 21 -1.05 -13.46 12.97
C ASP A 21 -1.85 -12.17 13.12
N LYS A 22 -2.60 -12.06 14.19
CA LYS A 22 -3.39 -10.85 14.44
C LYS A 22 -2.49 -9.65 14.65
N THR A 23 -1.48 -9.79 15.50
CA THR A 23 -0.54 -8.71 15.76
C THR A 23 0.19 -8.28 14.50
N ARG A 24 0.67 -9.28 13.74
CA ARG A 24 1.37 -8.99 12.48
C ARG A 24 0.46 -8.24 11.51
N THR A 25 -0.77 -8.67 11.39
CA THR A 25 -1.74 -8.03 10.50
C THR A 25 -1.96 -6.58 10.91
N GLU A 26 -2.09 -6.32 12.21
CA GLU A 26 -2.31 -4.98 12.70
C GLU A 26 -1.10 -4.08 12.43
N LEU A 27 0.09 -4.61 12.61
CA LEU A 27 1.31 -3.85 12.35
C LEU A 27 1.49 -3.56 10.87
N GLU A 28 1.20 -4.54 10.04
CA GLU A 28 1.26 -4.36 8.59
C GLU A 28 0.26 -3.32 8.13
N ALA A 29 -0.94 -3.35 8.69
CA ALA A 29 -1.96 -2.36 8.36
C ALA A 29 -1.53 -0.97 8.79
N ALA A 30 -0.98 -0.85 9.99
CA ALA A 30 -0.50 0.44 10.48
C ALA A 30 0.62 0.99 9.62
N ALA A 31 1.55 0.13 9.23
CA ALA A 31 2.67 0.53 8.37
C ALA A 31 2.18 0.94 6.99
N PHE A 32 1.22 0.22 6.44
CA PHE A 32 0.67 0.58 5.14
C PHE A 32 -0.05 1.92 5.20
N ARG A 33 -0.82 2.15 6.25
CA ARG A 33 -1.48 3.45 6.43
C ARG A 33 -0.46 4.58 6.53
N ARG A 34 0.64 4.34 7.23
CA ARG A 34 1.70 5.34 7.35
C ARG A 34 2.34 5.63 5.99
N LEU A 35 2.52 4.58 5.19
CA LEU A 35 3.06 4.73 3.84
C LEU A 35 2.17 5.60 2.96
N ILE A 36 0.87 5.32 2.94
CA ILE A 36 -0.03 6.08 2.08
C ILE A 36 -0.19 7.52 2.58
N GLU A 37 -0.14 7.74 3.89
CA GLU A 37 -0.15 9.11 4.42
C GLU A 37 1.08 9.88 3.96
N HIS A 38 2.23 9.23 3.99
CA HIS A 38 3.48 9.85 3.52
C HIS A 38 3.39 10.22 2.05
N LEU A 39 2.85 9.31 1.24
CA LEU A 39 2.71 9.59 -0.19
C LEU A 39 1.68 10.70 -0.47
N ARG A 40 0.66 10.81 0.37
CA ARG A 40 -0.30 11.91 0.25
C ARG A 40 0.34 13.26 0.55
N GLU A 41 1.31 13.29 1.46
CA GLU A 41 2.05 14.50 1.78
C GLU A 41 3.05 14.87 0.68
N ARG A 42 3.58 13.88 -0.02
CA ARG A 42 4.59 14.10 -1.05
C ARG A 42 3.97 14.21 -2.42
N THR A 43 3.12 15.23 -2.59
CA THR A 43 2.47 15.47 -3.88
C THR A 43 3.46 15.96 -4.93
N ASP A 44 4.65 16.38 -4.52
CA ASP A 44 5.74 16.75 -5.42
C ASP A 44 6.33 15.55 -6.15
N VAL A 45 6.12 14.33 -5.63
CA VAL A 45 6.66 13.10 -6.25
C VAL A 45 5.61 12.52 -7.17
N GLN A 46 5.94 12.45 -8.45
CA GLN A 46 5.03 11.94 -9.47
C GLN A 46 5.05 10.41 -9.47
N ASN A 47 3.96 9.82 -9.95
CA ASN A 47 3.89 8.36 -10.04
C ASN A 47 4.99 7.80 -10.95
N ILE A 48 5.33 8.52 -12.02
CA ILE A 48 6.40 8.06 -12.89
C ILE A 48 7.75 8.05 -12.17
N ASP A 49 7.96 9.00 -11.26
CA ASP A 49 9.20 9.05 -10.48
C ASP A 49 9.30 7.83 -9.57
N LEU A 50 8.20 7.46 -8.93
CA LEU A 50 8.16 6.28 -8.08
C LEU A 50 8.41 5.00 -8.88
N MET A 51 7.78 4.89 -10.05
CA MET A 51 7.98 3.73 -10.92
C MET A 51 9.43 3.57 -11.32
N ASN A 52 10.05 4.68 -11.71
CA ASN A 52 11.44 4.66 -12.15
C ASN A 52 12.40 4.33 -10.99
N LEU A 53 12.11 4.82 -9.82
CA LEU A 53 12.99 4.64 -8.66
C LEU A 53 12.76 3.31 -7.97
N ALA A 54 11.51 2.93 -7.74
CA ALA A 54 11.18 1.83 -6.86
C ALA A 54 10.37 0.71 -7.50
N GLY A 55 9.95 0.89 -8.74
CA GLY A 55 9.20 -0.15 -9.45
C GLY A 55 7.73 -0.25 -9.06
N PHE A 56 7.19 0.72 -8.33
CA PHE A 56 5.77 0.79 -8.02
C PHE A 56 5.35 2.25 -7.91
N CYS A 57 4.05 2.49 -7.92
CA CYS A 57 3.52 3.83 -7.73
C CYS A 57 2.22 3.75 -6.93
N ARG A 58 1.59 4.89 -6.73
CA ARG A 58 0.31 4.96 -5.99
C ARG A 58 -0.76 4.08 -6.63
N ASN A 59 -0.79 4.01 -7.95
CA ASN A 59 -1.74 3.16 -8.64
C ASN A 59 -1.48 1.69 -8.39
N CYS A 60 -0.22 1.29 -8.28
CA CYS A 60 0.13 -0.09 -7.94
C CYS A 60 -0.39 -0.45 -6.55
N LEU A 61 -0.23 0.46 -5.59
CA LEU A 61 -0.76 0.24 -4.25
C LEU A 61 -2.28 0.08 -4.29
N SER A 62 -2.95 0.92 -5.09
CA SER A 62 -4.40 0.82 -5.25
C SER A 62 -4.80 -0.53 -5.84
N ASN A 63 -4.05 -1.02 -6.81
CA ASN A 63 -4.32 -2.32 -7.42
C ASN A 63 -4.15 -3.44 -6.41
N TRP A 64 -3.15 -3.36 -5.56
CA TRP A 64 -2.92 -4.37 -4.52
C TRP A 64 -4.06 -4.39 -3.50
N VAL A 65 -4.60 -3.22 -3.15
CA VAL A 65 -5.78 -3.14 -2.28
C VAL A 65 -6.97 -3.84 -2.96
N LYS A 66 -7.18 -3.56 -4.25
CA LYS A 66 -8.26 -4.17 -5.01
C LYS A 66 -8.11 -5.68 -5.07
N GLU A 67 -6.90 -6.16 -5.35
CA GLU A 67 -6.62 -7.59 -5.41
C GLU A 67 -6.90 -8.26 -4.07
N ALA A 68 -6.50 -7.64 -2.99
CA ALA A 68 -6.75 -8.19 -1.66
C ALA A 68 -8.24 -8.29 -1.37
N ALA A 69 -9.00 -7.26 -1.77
CA ALA A 69 -10.45 -7.28 -1.60
C ALA A 69 -11.09 -8.39 -2.43
N ASP A 70 -10.63 -8.54 -3.68
CA ASP A 70 -11.16 -9.59 -4.56
C ASP A 70 -10.91 -10.97 -3.97
N GLN A 71 -9.72 -11.20 -3.42
CA GLN A 71 -9.38 -12.48 -2.82
C GLN A 71 -10.25 -12.82 -1.61
N LYS A 72 -10.71 -11.79 -0.91
CA LYS A 72 -11.57 -11.98 0.26
C LYS A 72 -13.05 -11.91 -0.06
N GLY A 73 -13.40 -11.72 -1.33
CA GLY A 73 -14.79 -11.61 -1.74
C GLY A 73 -15.45 -10.32 -1.28
N ILE A 74 -14.67 -9.28 -1.03
CA ILE A 74 -15.17 -7.99 -0.60
C ILE A 74 -15.40 -7.12 -1.84
N PRO A 75 -16.64 -6.63 -2.05
CA PRO A 75 -16.90 -5.78 -3.22
C PRO A 75 -16.27 -4.42 -3.02
N LEU A 76 -15.26 -4.14 -3.80
CA LEU A 76 -14.54 -2.88 -3.77
C LEU A 76 -14.23 -2.50 -5.22
N SER A 77 -14.68 -1.33 -5.64
CA SER A 77 -14.44 -0.89 -7.00
C SER A 77 -13.00 -0.39 -7.16
N LYS A 78 -12.59 -0.27 -8.41
CA LYS A 78 -11.27 0.29 -8.71
C LYS A 78 -11.16 1.72 -8.20
N ASP A 79 -12.22 2.51 -8.36
CA ASP A 79 -12.22 3.89 -7.88
C ASP A 79 -12.14 3.96 -6.37
N GLN A 80 -12.83 3.08 -5.66
CA GLN A 80 -12.75 3.01 -4.21
C GLN A 80 -11.34 2.64 -3.75
N SER A 81 -10.69 1.71 -4.44
CA SER A 81 -9.32 1.34 -4.09
C SER A 81 -8.36 2.50 -4.29
N ARG A 82 -8.54 3.26 -5.37
CA ARG A 82 -7.71 4.44 -5.60
C ARG A 82 -7.93 5.49 -4.53
N GLU A 83 -9.18 5.72 -4.17
CA GLU A 83 -9.49 6.71 -3.14
C GLU A 83 -8.90 6.34 -1.80
N ALA A 84 -8.82 5.04 -1.49
CA ALA A 84 -8.20 4.57 -0.26
C ALA A 84 -6.72 4.96 -0.19
N VAL A 85 -6.04 5.01 -1.32
CA VAL A 85 -4.63 5.38 -1.36
C VAL A 85 -4.44 6.88 -1.50
N TYR A 86 -5.16 7.50 -2.42
CA TYR A 86 -4.97 8.92 -2.70
C TYR A 86 -5.63 9.85 -1.67
N GLY A 87 -6.64 9.37 -0.97
CA GLY A 87 -7.40 10.18 -0.01
C GLY A 87 -8.40 11.11 -0.67
N MET A 88 -8.60 10.97 -1.97
CA MET A 88 -9.55 11.75 -2.75
C MET A 88 -9.80 11.00 -4.06
N PRO A 89 -10.83 11.36 -4.83
CA PRO A 89 -11.04 10.74 -6.14
C PRO A 89 -9.80 10.93 -7.02
N TYR A 90 -9.45 9.89 -7.76
CA TYR A 90 -8.23 9.88 -8.56
C TYR A 90 -8.22 11.01 -9.59
N GLU A 91 -9.36 11.29 -10.21
CA GLU A 91 -9.41 12.36 -11.21
C GLU A 91 -9.11 13.72 -10.59
N GLU A 92 -9.54 13.92 -9.34
CA GLU A 92 -9.25 15.15 -8.62
C GLU A 92 -7.76 15.25 -8.32
N TRP A 93 -7.14 14.16 -7.88
CA TRP A 93 -5.71 14.14 -7.59
C TRP A 93 -4.90 14.43 -8.86
N LYS A 94 -5.31 13.80 -9.97
CA LYS A 94 -4.65 14.02 -11.26
C LYS A 94 -4.69 15.49 -11.65
N ALA A 95 -5.85 16.10 -11.51
CA ALA A 95 -6.03 17.50 -11.89
C ALA A 95 -5.15 18.44 -11.06
N LYS A 96 -4.96 18.09 -9.79
CA LYS A 96 -4.22 18.97 -8.87
C LYS A 96 -2.72 18.75 -8.89
N HIS A 97 -2.27 17.51 -9.09
CA HIS A 97 -0.88 17.15 -8.78
C HIS A 97 -0.13 16.47 -9.91
N GLN A 98 -0.82 15.81 -10.84
CA GLN A 98 -0.12 15.07 -11.87
C GLN A 98 0.45 16.02 -12.90
N GLY A 99 1.76 15.88 -13.17
CA GLY A 99 2.41 16.62 -14.21
C GLY A 99 2.02 16.13 -15.58
N THR A 100 2.26 16.94 -16.59
CA THR A 100 1.96 16.59 -17.99
C THR A 100 3.02 15.67 -18.57
#